data_0c2978dce4fb89a6fe9ebea31d955351
#
_entry.id   0c2978dce4fb89a6fe9ebea31d955351
#
_cell.length_a   1.000
_cell.length_b   1.000
_cell.length_c   1.000
_cell.angle_alpha   90.00
_cell.angle_beta   90.00
_cell.angle_gamma   90.00
#
_symmetry.space_group_name_H-M   'P 1'
#
loop_
_entity.id
_entity.type
_entity.pdbx_description
1 polymer ?
#
loop_
_entity_poly.entity_id
_entity_poly.type
_entity_poly.pdbx_seq_one_letter_code
_entity_poly.pdbx_strand_id
1 'polypeptide(L)'
;TAPTHFPDKVKKWVWPAKGNIVGTFSKSESGNKGIDIAGAKGSDILAAAAGKVVYSGNALRGYGNLVIIKHTDTFLSAYAYNDTILVKEREWVYAGQKIATMGNSGTNSVKLHFEVRYRGKSLDPMRYLPKTQK
;
A
#
# COMPACT_ATOMS: atom_id res chain seq x y z
N THR A 1 -3.60 -22.89 2.85
CA THR A 1 -3.90 -22.83 1.42
C THR A 1 -4.46 -21.47 1.02
N ALA A 2 -4.21 -21.08 -0.21
CA ALA A 2 -4.69 -19.79 -0.72
C ALA A 2 -6.21 -19.81 -0.83
N PRO A 3 -6.87 -18.69 -0.52
CA PRO A 3 -8.31 -18.56 -0.72
C PRO A 3 -8.66 -18.68 -2.20
N THR A 4 -9.87 -19.16 -2.48
CA THR A 4 -10.39 -19.23 -3.85
C THR A 4 -11.30 -18.04 -4.16
N HIS A 5 -11.76 -17.34 -3.15
CA HIS A 5 -12.67 -16.20 -3.28
C HIS A 5 -12.21 -15.06 -2.39
N PHE A 6 -12.51 -13.84 -2.81
CA PHE A 6 -12.27 -12.68 -1.96
C PHE A 6 -13.38 -12.58 -0.90
N PRO A 7 -13.03 -12.16 0.32
CA PRO A 7 -14.06 -11.90 1.33
C PRO A 7 -14.91 -10.68 0.95
N ASP A 8 -16.08 -10.56 1.54
CA ASP A 8 -16.96 -9.43 1.30
C ASP A 8 -16.43 -8.14 1.92
N LYS A 9 -15.70 -8.25 3.03
CA LYS A 9 -15.18 -7.11 3.78
C LYS A 9 -13.74 -7.33 4.18
N VAL A 10 -13.01 -6.22 4.33
CA VAL A 10 -11.68 -6.25 4.93
C VAL A 10 -11.86 -6.40 6.44
N LYS A 11 -11.37 -7.50 7.00
CA LYS A 11 -11.57 -7.80 8.43
C LYS A 11 -10.66 -6.99 9.34
N LYS A 12 -9.46 -6.66 8.87
CA LYS A 12 -8.46 -6.01 9.70
C LYS A 12 -7.54 -5.18 8.82
N TRP A 13 -7.32 -3.93 9.24
CA TRP A 13 -6.33 -3.05 8.63
C TRP A 13 -5.17 -2.89 9.60
N VAL A 14 -3.95 -2.95 9.10
CA VAL A 14 -2.74 -2.66 9.88
C VAL A 14 -1.93 -1.59 9.15
N TRP A 15 -1.07 -0.87 9.89
CA TRP A 15 -0.22 0.13 9.27
C TRP A 15 0.78 -0.53 8.32
N PRO A 16 0.92 -0.01 7.10
CA PRO A 16 1.87 -0.58 6.12
C PRO A 16 3.32 -0.25 6.41
N ALA A 17 3.57 0.75 7.24
CA ALA A 17 4.91 1.16 7.63
C ALA A 17 4.86 1.96 8.90
N LYS A 18 6.00 2.10 9.56
CA LYS A 18 6.17 2.97 10.72
C LYS A 18 6.94 4.21 10.30
N GLY A 19 6.56 5.36 10.81
CA GLY A 19 7.24 6.61 10.50
C GLY A 19 6.32 7.80 10.57
N ASN A 20 6.87 8.96 10.24
CA ASN A 20 6.10 10.21 10.28
C ASN A 20 5.27 10.36 9.00
N ILE A 21 4.04 10.82 9.17
CA ILE A 21 3.19 11.17 8.03
C ILE A 21 3.69 12.51 7.48
N VAL A 22 4.20 12.50 6.26
CA VAL A 22 4.73 13.71 5.61
C VAL A 22 3.86 14.19 4.46
N GLY A 23 2.84 13.42 4.10
CA GLY A 23 1.86 13.81 3.09
C GLY A 23 0.51 13.25 3.47
N THR A 24 -0.54 14.05 3.34
CA THR A 24 -1.90 13.63 3.69
C THR A 24 -2.79 13.60 2.45
N PHE A 25 -3.87 12.85 2.54
CA PHE A 25 -4.82 12.70 1.44
C PHE A 25 -5.50 14.03 1.13
N SER A 26 -5.66 14.32 -0.16
CA SER A 26 -6.38 15.50 -0.63
C SER A 26 -7.44 15.08 -1.65
N LYS A 27 -8.64 15.65 -1.52
CA LYS A 27 -9.72 15.37 -2.45
C LYS A 27 -9.57 16.13 -3.77
N SER A 28 -8.66 17.13 -3.83
CA SER A 28 -8.47 17.91 -5.04
C SER A 28 -7.91 17.02 -6.16
N GLU A 29 -8.21 17.38 -7.40
CA GLU A 29 -7.83 16.61 -8.57
C GLU A 29 -6.31 16.44 -8.68
N SER A 30 -5.56 17.47 -8.33
CA SER A 30 -4.10 17.46 -8.37
C SER A 30 -3.46 17.11 -7.03
N GLY A 31 -4.27 16.75 -6.03
CA GLY A 31 -3.77 16.48 -4.68
C GLY A 31 -3.25 15.06 -4.50
N ASN A 32 -2.75 14.81 -3.30
CA ASN A 32 -2.22 13.51 -2.92
C ASN A 32 -3.34 12.49 -2.85
N LYS A 33 -3.20 11.38 -3.56
CA LYS A 33 -4.23 10.33 -3.64
C LYS A 33 -4.14 9.31 -2.50
N GLY A 34 -3.21 9.48 -1.59
CA GLY A 34 -3.03 8.60 -0.44
C GLY A 34 -2.32 9.33 0.68
N ILE A 35 -1.51 8.62 1.44
CA ILE A 35 -0.67 9.21 2.47
C ILE A 35 0.78 8.86 2.20
N ASP A 36 1.70 9.71 2.65
CA ASP A 36 3.14 9.45 2.55
C ASP A 36 3.71 9.28 3.95
N ILE A 37 4.45 8.21 4.16
CA ILE A 37 5.06 7.87 5.45
C ILE A 37 6.57 7.86 5.26
N ALA A 38 7.27 8.78 5.92
CA ALA A 38 8.73 8.86 5.85
C ALA A 38 9.38 7.85 6.78
N GLY A 39 10.51 7.29 6.35
CA GLY A 39 11.25 6.35 7.16
C GLY A 39 12.63 6.13 6.59
N ALA A 40 13.32 5.12 7.09
CA ALA A 40 14.65 4.77 6.61
C ALA A 40 14.58 3.84 5.41
N LYS A 41 15.51 4.01 4.48
CA LYS A 41 15.62 3.12 3.33
C LYS A 41 15.84 1.68 3.81
N GLY A 42 15.07 0.76 3.23
CA GLY A 42 15.14 -0.64 3.62
C GLY A 42 14.18 -1.04 4.73
N SER A 43 13.44 -0.09 5.31
CA SER A 43 12.43 -0.40 6.32
C SER A 43 11.35 -1.31 5.76
N ASP A 44 10.75 -2.11 6.62
CA ASP A 44 9.72 -3.06 6.21
C ASP A 44 8.46 -2.35 5.71
N ILE A 45 7.96 -2.79 4.57
CA ILE A 45 6.65 -2.43 4.06
C ILE A 45 5.76 -3.65 4.21
N LEU A 46 4.62 -3.47 4.87
CA LEU A 46 3.72 -4.57 5.22
C LEU A 46 2.41 -4.46 4.48
N ALA A 47 1.81 -5.59 4.15
CA ALA A 47 0.46 -5.60 3.58
C ALA A 47 -0.51 -5.04 4.62
N ALA A 48 -1.26 -4.01 4.27
CA ALA A 48 -2.19 -3.35 5.20
C ALA A 48 -3.39 -4.22 5.53
N ALA A 49 -3.69 -5.19 4.70
CA ALA A 49 -4.76 -6.16 4.91
C ALA A 49 -4.47 -7.40 4.08
N ALA A 50 -5.14 -8.50 4.40
CA ALA A 50 -5.01 -9.74 3.63
C ALA A 50 -5.55 -9.53 2.21
N GLY A 51 -4.94 -10.18 1.24
CA GLY A 51 -5.40 -10.07 -0.14
C GLY A 51 -4.48 -10.76 -1.13
N LYS A 52 -4.70 -10.47 -2.40
CA LYS A 52 -3.94 -11.06 -3.50
C LYS A 52 -3.19 -9.95 -4.24
N VAL A 53 -1.91 -10.17 -4.50
CA VAL A 53 -1.10 -9.22 -5.28
C VAL A 53 -1.60 -9.24 -6.71
N VAL A 54 -2.10 -8.10 -7.19
CA VAL A 54 -2.60 -7.98 -8.56
C VAL A 54 -1.66 -7.20 -9.47
N TYR A 55 -0.66 -6.53 -8.90
CA TYR A 55 0.39 -5.86 -9.66
C TYR A 55 1.67 -5.81 -8.83
N SER A 56 2.80 -6.05 -9.49
CA SER A 56 4.12 -5.96 -8.88
C SER A 56 5.09 -5.55 -10.00
N GLY A 57 5.62 -4.34 -9.94
CA GLY A 57 6.52 -3.87 -10.99
C GLY A 57 6.74 -2.38 -10.97
N ASN A 58 7.32 -1.86 -12.07
CA ASN A 58 7.68 -0.45 -12.16
C ASN A 58 7.22 0.20 -13.47
N ALA A 59 6.21 -0.38 -14.11
CA ALA A 59 5.75 0.10 -15.41
C ALA A 59 4.82 1.30 -15.32
N LEU A 60 4.26 1.57 -14.13
CA LEU A 60 3.34 2.69 -13.96
C LEU A 60 4.12 3.95 -13.59
N ARG A 61 3.99 4.98 -14.42
CA ARG A 61 4.72 6.24 -14.24
C ARG A 61 4.32 6.92 -12.93
N GLY A 62 5.30 7.43 -12.21
CA GLY A 62 5.06 8.22 -11.01
C GLY A 62 5.03 7.43 -9.72
N TYR A 63 5.09 6.10 -9.80
CA TYR A 63 5.02 5.25 -8.60
C TYR A 63 6.32 4.52 -8.28
N GLY A 64 7.28 4.50 -9.21
CA GLY A 64 8.48 3.70 -9.05
C GLY A 64 8.15 2.23 -8.94
N ASN A 65 8.78 1.53 -8.01
CA ASN A 65 8.48 0.13 -7.74
C ASN A 65 7.19 0.04 -6.94
N LEU A 66 6.17 -0.56 -7.51
CA LEU A 66 4.80 -0.51 -7.01
C LEU A 66 4.24 -1.92 -6.77
N VAL A 67 3.56 -2.09 -5.63
CA VAL A 67 2.76 -3.29 -5.35
C VAL A 67 1.31 -2.86 -5.16
N ILE A 68 0.38 -3.58 -5.79
CA ILE A 68 -1.06 -3.37 -5.59
C ILE A 68 -1.66 -4.68 -5.10
N ILE A 69 -2.41 -4.61 -4.00
CA ILE A 69 -3.06 -5.77 -3.39
C ILE A 69 -4.58 -5.58 -3.47
N LYS A 70 -5.26 -6.62 -3.94
CA LYS A 70 -6.73 -6.66 -3.96
C LYS A 70 -7.19 -7.41 -2.71
N HIS A 71 -8.00 -6.74 -1.90
CA HIS A 71 -8.48 -7.26 -0.63
C HIS A 71 -9.88 -7.85 -0.73
N THR A 72 -10.74 -7.19 -1.49
CA THR A 72 -12.10 -7.63 -1.78
C THR A 72 -12.37 -7.30 -3.24
N ASP A 73 -13.57 -7.60 -3.73
CA ASP A 73 -13.94 -7.22 -5.10
C ASP A 73 -13.94 -5.71 -5.32
N THR A 74 -13.98 -4.92 -4.25
CA THR A 74 -14.09 -3.47 -4.34
C THR A 74 -12.90 -2.72 -3.76
N PHE A 75 -12.12 -3.31 -2.86
CA PHE A 75 -11.00 -2.62 -2.18
C PHE A 75 -9.64 -3.07 -2.69
N LEU A 76 -8.79 -2.07 -2.98
CA LEU A 76 -7.37 -2.27 -3.30
C LEU A 76 -6.53 -1.41 -2.37
N SER A 77 -5.29 -1.82 -2.14
CA SER A 77 -4.27 -0.94 -1.55
C SER A 77 -3.04 -0.91 -2.45
N ALA A 78 -2.35 0.21 -2.46
CA ALA A 78 -1.17 0.40 -3.31
C ALA A 78 0.00 0.91 -2.46
N TYR A 79 1.20 0.42 -2.78
CA TYR A 79 2.43 0.67 -2.03
C TYR A 79 3.51 1.09 -3.02
N ALA A 80 3.87 2.37 -3.05
CA ALA A 80 4.76 2.93 -4.06
C ALA A 80 6.12 3.34 -3.48
N TYR A 81 7.07 3.60 -4.39
CA TYR A 81 8.43 4.07 -4.11
C TYR A 81 9.33 3.04 -3.45
N ASN A 82 8.95 1.76 -3.51
CA ASN A 82 9.69 0.70 -2.86
C ASN A 82 11.12 0.58 -3.41
N ASP A 83 12.04 0.16 -2.54
CA ASP A 83 13.40 -0.18 -2.94
C ASP A 83 13.43 -1.57 -3.56
N THR A 84 12.92 -2.56 -2.82
CA THR A 84 12.87 -3.95 -3.26
C THR A 84 11.46 -4.48 -3.07
N ILE A 85 10.94 -5.19 -4.08
CA ILE A 85 9.64 -5.87 -3.99
C ILE A 85 9.89 -7.34 -3.68
N LEU A 86 9.19 -7.87 -2.69
CA LEU A 86 9.39 -9.24 -2.19
C LEU A 86 8.26 -10.19 -2.55
N VAL A 87 7.23 -9.72 -3.25
CA VAL A 87 6.07 -10.52 -3.63
C VAL A 87 5.84 -10.43 -5.13
N LYS A 88 5.13 -11.42 -5.67
CA LYS A 88 4.83 -11.53 -7.10
C LYS A 88 3.34 -11.45 -7.34
N GLU A 89 2.96 -11.07 -8.56
CA GLU A 89 1.57 -11.10 -8.99
C GLU A 89 0.96 -12.47 -8.76
N ARG A 90 -0.28 -12.47 -8.33
CA ARG A 90 -1.09 -13.65 -8.01
C ARG A 90 -0.76 -14.31 -6.68
N GLU A 91 0.23 -13.82 -5.97
CA GLU A 91 0.57 -14.32 -4.64
C GLU A 91 -0.44 -13.80 -3.62
N TRP A 92 -0.91 -14.66 -2.72
CA TRP A 92 -1.76 -14.27 -1.61
C TRP A 92 -0.90 -13.87 -0.42
N VAL A 93 -1.30 -12.79 0.25
CA VAL A 93 -0.60 -12.27 1.43
C VAL A 93 -1.59 -12.10 2.57
N TYR A 94 -1.09 -12.16 3.80
CA TYR A 94 -1.92 -11.87 4.98
C TYR A 94 -1.60 -10.49 5.52
N ALA A 95 -2.51 -9.94 6.35
CA ALA A 95 -2.31 -8.64 6.97
C ALA A 95 -1.02 -8.64 7.79
N GLY A 96 -0.17 -7.64 7.59
CA GLY A 96 1.11 -7.54 8.30
C GLY A 96 2.25 -8.29 7.66
N GLN A 97 2.02 -9.03 6.59
CA GLN A 97 3.11 -9.71 5.89
C GLN A 97 4.04 -8.70 5.22
N LYS A 98 5.34 -8.91 5.35
CA LYS A 98 6.33 -8.06 4.67
C LYS A 98 6.25 -8.30 3.17
N ILE A 99 6.04 -7.23 2.40
CA ILE A 99 5.86 -7.31 0.95
C ILE A 99 6.92 -6.57 0.17
N ALA A 100 7.62 -5.63 0.82
CA ALA A 100 8.61 -4.81 0.15
C ALA A 100 9.49 -4.12 1.19
N THR A 101 10.46 -3.34 0.71
CA THR A 101 11.26 -2.46 1.58
C THR A 101 11.09 -1.03 1.10
N MET A 102 11.13 -0.10 2.05
CA MET A 102 10.95 1.32 1.75
C MET A 102 12.12 1.87 0.95
N GLY A 103 11.83 2.72 -0.02
CA GLY A 103 12.84 3.32 -0.84
C GLY A 103 12.43 4.69 -1.34
N ASN A 104 13.09 5.11 -2.41
CA ASN A 104 12.80 6.37 -3.08
C ASN A 104 12.75 6.20 -4.59
N SER A 105 12.40 5.00 -5.05
CA SER A 105 12.22 4.78 -6.49
C SER A 105 11.07 5.64 -7.00
N GLY A 106 11.35 6.46 -8.00
CA GLY A 106 10.33 7.34 -8.57
C GLY A 106 10.02 8.61 -7.79
N THR A 107 10.78 8.91 -6.73
CA THR A 107 10.59 10.13 -5.94
C THR A 107 11.93 10.63 -5.40
N ASN A 108 11.93 11.78 -4.75
CA ASN A 108 13.17 12.44 -4.29
C ASN A 108 13.51 12.21 -2.82
N SER A 109 12.72 11.45 -2.10
CA SER A 109 12.99 11.17 -0.68
C SER A 109 12.50 9.78 -0.32
N VAL A 110 13.10 9.18 0.71
CA VAL A 110 12.72 7.84 1.16
C VAL A 110 11.40 7.92 1.92
N LYS A 111 10.39 7.27 1.38
CA LYS A 111 9.05 7.25 1.96
C LYS A 111 8.20 6.17 1.29
N LEU A 112 7.13 5.78 1.98
CA LEU A 112 6.08 4.96 1.39
C LEU A 112 4.94 5.87 0.96
N HIS A 113 4.49 5.73 -0.29
CA HIS A 113 3.23 6.32 -0.72
C HIS A 113 2.19 5.19 -0.68
N PHE A 114 1.17 5.35 0.16
CA PHE A 114 0.17 4.32 0.41
C PHE A 114 -1.20 4.84 0.01
N GLU A 115 -1.92 4.04 -0.80
CA GLU A 115 -3.26 4.39 -1.26
C GLU A 115 -4.25 3.31 -0.88
N VAL A 116 -5.48 3.72 -0.57
CA VAL A 116 -6.63 2.83 -0.45
C VAL A 116 -7.61 3.24 -1.53
N ARG A 117 -8.05 2.29 -2.33
CA ARG A 117 -8.99 2.55 -3.43
C ARG A 117 -10.22 1.68 -3.27
N TYR A 118 -11.38 2.30 -3.46
CA TYR A 118 -12.67 1.63 -3.44
C TYR A 118 -13.32 1.83 -4.80
N ARG A 119 -13.53 0.73 -5.53
CA ARG A 119 -14.08 0.75 -6.89
C ARG A 119 -13.33 1.73 -7.79
N GLY A 120 -12.00 1.72 -7.69
CA GLY A 120 -11.13 2.57 -8.48
C GLY A 120 -10.97 3.99 -7.98
N LYS A 121 -11.71 4.39 -6.94
CA LYS A 121 -11.66 5.74 -6.40
C LYS A 121 -10.74 5.79 -5.18
N SER A 122 -9.82 6.76 -5.16
CA SER A 122 -8.93 6.94 -4.02
C SER A 122 -9.69 7.48 -2.82
N LEU A 123 -9.47 6.88 -1.66
CA LEU A 123 -10.08 7.30 -0.40
C LEU A 123 -8.96 7.62 0.59
N ASP A 124 -9.31 8.40 1.62
CA ASP A 124 -8.36 8.78 2.66
C ASP A 124 -7.97 7.53 3.47
N PRO A 125 -6.71 7.06 3.38
CA PRO A 125 -6.29 5.87 4.11
C PRO A 125 -6.44 5.99 5.63
N MET A 126 -6.38 7.21 6.16
CA MET A 126 -6.51 7.42 7.61
C MET A 126 -7.88 7.02 8.16
N ARG A 127 -8.87 6.88 7.28
CA ARG A 127 -10.21 6.44 7.68
C ARG A 127 -10.26 4.94 7.96
N TYR A 128 -9.27 4.18 7.49
CA TYR A 128 -9.24 2.72 7.59
C TYR A 128 -8.16 2.21 8.53
N LEU A 129 -7.04 2.93 8.62
CA LEU A 129 -5.93 2.50 9.45
C LEU A 129 -6.22 2.71 10.94
N PRO A 130 -5.61 1.88 11.82
CA PRO A 130 -5.74 2.11 13.25
C PRO A 130 -5.26 3.50 13.63
N LYS A 131 -5.77 4.02 14.75
CA LYS A 131 -5.39 5.38 15.19
C LYS A 131 -3.93 5.49 15.57
N THR A 132 -3.30 4.40 15.98
CA THR A 132 -1.88 4.41 16.36
C THR A 132 -1.13 3.35 15.57
N GLN A 133 0.16 3.66 15.31
CA GLN A 133 1.06 2.74 14.62
C GLN A 133 1.67 1.76 15.63
N LYS A 134 1.03 0.64 15.84
CA LYS A 134 1.59 -0.39 16.71
C LYS A 134 1.79 -1.69 15.98
#